data_055808d530792c27fc1e0eaebcc767ed
#
_entry.id   055808d530792c27fc1e0eaebcc767ed
#
_cell.length_a   1.000
_cell.length_b   1.000
_cell.length_c   1.000
_cell.angle_alpha   90.00
_cell.angle_beta   90.00
_cell.angle_gamma   90.00
#
_symmetry.space_group_name_H-M   'P 1'
#
loop_
_entity.id
_entity.type
_entity.pdbx_description
1 polymer ?
#
loop_
_entity_poly.entity_id
_entity_poly.type
_entity_poly.pdbx_seq_one_letter_code
_entity_poly.pdbx_strand_id
1 'polypeptide(L)'
;MKRFSLVVLCTIVIATVLAGCGMLSQQTTETQTKTPSVKEVSMVHPSGIPVLMYHKIGDDKDNDAVIREDLFRQQMKFLKDNGYHPLTMDQLYDYVVNGAAVPEKPVVLTFDDGYADTYSIVYPLMKEYGFAATVFVNPGDVGTRLTWEQLKEMKDNGITISNHGFQHVEMGQLSKAAQMENIQKAQQALADKLGITDNPWFCYPYGDKNKDTDAATKDSGIKMAMAMKSGWAHTGDNPYNILRVWVGNAVDIKHFEERISTEHYSDL
;
A
#
# COMPACT_ATOMS: atom_id res chain seq x y z
N MET A 1 19.45 48.43 37.23
CA MET A 1 19.73 48.44 38.69
C MET A 1 19.45 47.06 39.23
N LYS A 2 20.54 46.43 39.75
CA LYS A 2 20.70 45.43 40.86
C LYS A 2 19.65 44.29 40.91
N ARG A 3 19.95 43.06 40.45
CA ARG A 3 20.61 41.93 41.13
C ARG A 3 19.99 41.54 42.49
N PHE A 4 19.50 40.30 42.62
CA PHE A 4 19.83 39.45 43.78
C PHE A 4 19.65 37.96 43.41
N SER A 5 20.76 37.25 43.46
CA SER A 5 20.85 35.78 43.52
C SER A 5 20.54 35.33 44.94
N LEU A 6 19.81 34.22 45.08
CA LEU A 6 19.72 33.51 46.37
C LEU A 6 20.23 32.08 46.18
N VAL A 7 21.40 31.83 46.74
CA VAL A 7 22.01 30.50 46.92
C VAL A 7 21.50 29.96 48.23
N VAL A 8 20.85 28.79 48.21
CA VAL A 8 20.54 28.02 49.43
C VAL A 8 21.45 26.83 49.52
N LEU A 9 22.30 26.88 50.49
CA LEU A 9 23.24 25.86 50.92
C LEU A 9 22.50 24.93 51.91
N CYS A 10 22.28 23.65 51.58
CA CYS A 10 21.81 22.68 52.56
C CYS A 10 22.94 21.77 52.96
N THR A 11 23.30 21.86 54.21
CA THR A 11 24.30 21.12 54.97
C THR A 11 23.86 19.64 55.17
N ILE A 12 24.83 18.76 54.92
CA ILE A 12 24.75 17.33 55.20
C ILE A 12 24.98 17.09 56.68
N VAL A 13 24.05 16.38 57.33
CA VAL A 13 24.30 15.80 58.65
C VAL A 13 24.44 14.28 58.49
N ILE A 14 25.66 13.79 58.75
CA ILE A 14 25.98 12.37 58.85
C ILE A 14 25.68 11.93 60.26
N ALA A 15 24.77 10.98 60.42
CA ALA A 15 24.60 10.24 61.66
C ALA A 15 24.93 8.76 61.38
N THR A 16 26.07 8.32 61.92
CA THR A 16 26.49 6.92 62.02
C THR A 16 25.83 6.26 63.20
N VAL A 17 25.04 5.19 62.93
CA VAL A 17 24.66 4.22 63.98
C VAL A 17 25.08 2.84 63.52
N LEU A 18 26.06 2.27 64.23
CA LEU A 18 26.45 0.87 64.21
C LEU A 18 25.56 0.10 65.18
N ALA A 19 24.95 -0.99 64.75
CA ALA A 19 24.94 -2.29 65.42
C ALA A 19 23.83 -3.21 64.90
N GLY A 20 24.16 -4.47 64.68
CA GLY A 20 23.24 -5.59 64.87
C GLY A 20 23.10 -6.54 63.67
N CYS A 21 23.78 -7.67 63.73
CA CYS A 21 23.62 -8.85 62.90
C CYS A 21 22.20 -9.34 62.79
N GLY A 22 21.80 -9.70 61.59
CA GLY A 22 20.61 -10.50 61.31
C GLY A 22 20.59 -10.86 59.82
N MET A 23 21.19 -12.00 59.44
CA MET A 23 21.03 -12.58 58.09
C MET A 23 19.61 -13.03 57.90
N LEU A 24 18.85 -12.34 57.07
CA LEU A 24 17.68 -12.89 56.36
C LEU A 24 17.91 -12.64 54.87
N SER A 25 18.23 -13.71 54.17
CA SER A 25 18.29 -13.74 52.70
C SER A 25 16.86 -13.60 52.16
N GLN A 26 16.48 -12.41 51.77
CA GLN A 26 15.31 -12.23 50.87
C GLN A 26 15.76 -12.56 49.44
N GLN A 27 15.32 -13.72 48.96
CA GLN A 27 15.30 -14.00 47.52
C GLN A 27 14.29 -13.05 46.88
N THR A 28 14.74 -11.98 46.26
CA THR A 28 13.96 -11.21 45.31
C THR A 28 13.85 -12.02 44.05
N THR A 29 12.67 -12.63 43.86
CA THR A 29 12.30 -13.24 42.60
C THR A 29 12.08 -12.09 41.61
N GLU A 30 13.09 -11.75 40.81
CA GLU A 30 12.89 -10.90 39.64
C GLU A 30 12.01 -11.66 38.65
N THR A 31 10.73 -11.29 38.60
CA THR A 31 9.84 -11.69 37.53
C THR A 31 10.28 -10.94 36.28
N GLN A 32 11.14 -11.56 35.48
CA GLN A 32 11.45 -11.08 34.12
C GLN A 32 10.15 -11.14 33.31
N THR A 33 9.48 -10.01 33.20
CA THR A 33 8.47 -9.78 32.17
C THR A 33 9.16 -9.85 30.81
N LYS A 34 9.08 -11.01 30.15
CA LYS A 34 9.45 -11.14 28.74
C LYS A 34 8.56 -10.18 27.94
N THR A 35 9.13 -9.02 27.59
CA THR A 35 8.58 -8.19 26.51
C THR A 35 8.51 -9.08 25.25
N PRO A 36 7.36 -9.18 24.56
CA PRO A 36 7.29 -9.93 23.31
C PRO A 36 8.34 -9.34 22.36
N SER A 37 9.28 -10.16 21.92
CA SER A 37 10.23 -9.75 20.88
C SER A 37 9.41 -9.49 19.61
N VAL A 38 9.34 -8.23 19.18
CA VAL A 38 8.89 -7.90 17.84
C VAL A 38 9.84 -8.63 16.90
N LYS A 39 9.32 -9.61 16.15
CA LYS A 39 10.11 -10.35 15.17
C LYS A 39 10.54 -9.33 14.11
N GLU A 40 11.82 -9.03 14.05
CA GLU A 40 12.40 -8.12 13.08
C GLU A 40 12.14 -8.69 11.68
N VAL A 41 11.52 -7.89 10.82
CA VAL A 41 11.21 -8.31 9.44
C VAL A 41 12.51 -8.26 8.64
N SER A 42 12.87 -9.38 8.01
CA SER A 42 14.05 -9.48 7.17
C SER A 42 13.88 -8.65 5.89
N MET A 43 14.89 -7.84 5.55
CA MET A 43 14.91 -7.06 4.32
C MET A 43 15.68 -7.81 3.24
N VAL A 44 15.13 -7.88 2.02
CA VAL A 44 15.67 -8.66 0.89
C VAL A 44 15.69 -7.85 -0.40
N HIS A 45 16.45 -8.32 -1.38
CA HIS A 45 16.42 -7.87 -2.78
C HIS A 45 15.86 -9.03 -3.63
N PRO A 46 14.52 -9.16 -3.78
CA PRO A 46 13.94 -10.23 -4.59
C PRO A 46 14.25 -10.03 -6.07
N SER A 47 14.11 -11.09 -6.87
CA SER A 47 14.24 -11.00 -8.34
C SER A 47 13.11 -10.19 -8.96
N GLY A 48 11.90 -10.26 -8.39
CA GLY A 48 10.72 -9.53 -8.81
C GLY A 48 9.68 -9.43 -7.69
N ILE A 49 8.69 -8.56 -7.87
CA ILE A 49 7.58 -8.34 -6.94
C ILE A 49 6.25 -8.49 -7.67
N PRO A 50 5.35 -9.41 -7.25
CA PRO A 50 4.01 -9.49 -7.80
C PRO A 50 3.18 -8.26 -7.39
N VAL A 51 2.65 -7.53 -8.36
CA VAL A 51 1.73 -6.41 -8.19
C VAL A 51 0.34 -6.89 -8.57
N LEU A 52 -0.51 -7.17 -7.60
CA LEU A 52 -1.82 -7.76 -7.82
C LEU A 52 -2.82 -6.72 -8.32
N MET A 53 -3.54 -7.06 -9.38
CA MET A 53 -4.54 -6.22 -10.04
C MET A 53 -5.93 -6.78 -9.82
N TYR A 54 -6.64 -6.18 -8.87
CA TYR A 54 -8.06 -6.43 -8.59
C TYR A 54 -8.91 -5.30 -9.17
N HIS A 55 -10.19 -5.60 -9.41
CA HIS A 55 -11.20 -4.60 -9.78
C HIS A 55 -12.39 -4.68 -8.84
N LYS A 56 -13.34 -5.56 -9.08
CA LYS A 56 -14.59 -5.67 -8.34
C LYS A 56 -14.67 -6.95 -7.52
N ILE A 57 -15.21 -6.86 -6.31
CA ILE A 57 -15.54 -8.01 -5.47
C ILE A 57 -17.05 -8.22 -5.52
N GLY A 58 -17.52 -9.42 -5.95
CA GLY A 58 -18.95 -9.69 -6.09
C GLY A 58 -19.24 -11.05 -6.73
N ASP A 59 -20.48 -11.30 -7.16
CA ASP A 59 -20.93 -12.61 -7.63
C ASP A 59 -21.20 -12.69 -9.15
N ASP A 60 -20.70 -11.74 -9.92
CA ASP A 60 -20.84 -11.75 -11.38
C ASP A 60 -19.87 -12.73 -12.03
N LYS A 61 -20.34 -13.95 -12.31
CA LYS A 61 -19.53 -15.04 -12.84
C LYS A 61 -19.16 -14.90 -14.32
N ASP A 62 -19.89 -14.08 -15.04
CA ASP A 62 -19.68 -13.87 -16.48
C ASP A 62 -18.70 -12.71 -16.75
N ASN A 63 -18.25 -12.04 -15.69
CA ASN A 63 -17.30 -10.94 -15.76
C ASN A 63 -15.97 -11.34 -15.11
N ASP A 64 -14.93 -11.51 -15.92
CA ASP A 64 -13.60 -11.91 -15.43
C ASP A 64 -12.95 -10.87 -14.50
N ALA A 65 -13.33 -9.59 -14.57
CA ALA A 65 -12.86 -8.57 -13.64
C ALA A 65 -13.51 -8.62 -12.25
N VAL A 66 -14.44 -9.56 -12.02
CA VAL A 66 -15.11 -9.75 -10.73
C VAL A 66 -14.57 -11.00 -10.05
N ILE A 67 -14.12 -10.86 -8.79
CA ILE A 67 -13.75 -11.99 -7.95
C ILE A 67 -14.80 -12.18 -6.85
N ARG A 68 -15.17 -13.42 -6.55
CA ARG A 68 -16.09 -13.71 -5.46
C ARG A 68 -15.50 -13.31 -4.10
N GLU A 69 -16.35 -12.81 -3.22
CA GLU A 69 -15.93 -12.34 -1.89
C GLU A 69 -15.25 -13.46 -1.06
N ASP A 70 -15.80 -14.68 -1.08
CA ASP A 70 -15.23 -15.80 -0.34
C ASP A 70 -13.81 -16.14 -0.82
N LEU A 71 -13.56 -16.08 -2.11
CA LEU A 71 -12.26 -16.31 -2.71
C LEU A 71 -11.29 -15.18 -2.41
N PHE A 72 -11.73 -13.92 -2.52
CA PHE A 72 -10.93 -12.77 -2.13
C PHE A 72 -10.47 -12.86 -0.66
N ARG A 73 -11.41 -13.19 0.25
CA ARG A 73 -11.08 -13.39 1.67
C ARG A 73 -10.07 -14.53 1.89
N GLN A 74 -10.19 -15.63 1.14
CA GLN A 74 -9.23 -16.74 1.19
C GLN A 74 -7.84 -16.28 0.71
N GLN A 75 -7.75 -15.50 -0.36
CA GLN A 75 -6.49 -14.96 -0.86
C GLN A 75 -5.82 -14.02 0.15
N MET A 76 -6.57 -13.09 0.75
CA MET A 76 -6.02 -12.19 1.79
C MET A 76 -5.58 -12.95 3.04
N LYS A 77 -6.37 -13.96 3.46
CA LYS A 77 -5.99 -14.85 4.57
C LYS A 77 -4.72 -15.63 4.24
N PHE A 78 -4.59 -16.14 3.01
CA PHE A 78 -3.38 -16.82 2.56
C PHE A 78 -2.14 -15.91 2.67
N LEU A 79 -2.23 -14.67 2.21
CA LEU A 79 -1.13 -13.71 2.35
C LEU A 79 -0.75 -13.50 3.82
N LYS A 80 -1.73 -13.32 4.69
CA LYS A 80 -1.53 -13.11 6.15
C LYS A 80 -0.86 -14.32 6.80
N ASP A 81 -1.41 -15.53 6.59
CA ASP A 81 -0.95 -16.76 7.25
C ASP A 81 0.45 -17.18 6.78
N ASN A 82 0.81 -16.86 5.54
CA ASN A 82 2.11 -17.18 4.95
C ASN A 82 3.16 -16.06 5.10
N GLY A 83 2.84 -14.98 5.83
CA GLY A 83 3.78 -13.91 6.14
C GLY A 83 4.18 -13.07 4.94
N TYR A 84 3.27 -12.85 3.99
CA TYR A 84 3.46 -11.87 2.92
C TYR A 84 3.37 -10.45 3.47
N HIS A 85 4.17 -9.56 2.89
CA HIS A 85 4.24 -8.15 3.28
C HIS A 85 3.74 -7.26 2.13
N PRO A 86 2.47 -6.81 2.19
CA PRO A 86 1.96 -5.83 1.23
C PRO A 86 2.72 -4.51 1.33
N LEU A 87 3.33 -4.09 0.20
CA LEU A 87 4.12 -2.87 0.09
C LEU A 87 3.26 -1.67 -0.27
N THR A 88 3.71 -0.49 0.14
CA THR A 88 3.20 0.78 -0.39
C THR A 88 3.75 1.05 -1.81
N MET A 89 3.12 1.99 -2.52
CA MET A 89 3.61 2.42 -3.83
C MET A 89 4.98 3.09 -3.77
N ASP A 90 5.30 3.78 -2.67
CA ASP A 90 6.62 4.36 -2.43
C ASP A 90 7.70 3.27 -2.34
N GLN A 91 7.44 2.21 -1.57
CA GLN A 91 8.35 1.06 -1.45
C GLN A 91 8.53 0.34 -2.78
N LEU A 92 7.46 0.16 -3.56
CA LEU A 92 7.56 -0.40 -4.91
C LEU A 92 8.40 0.49 -5.84
N TYR A 93 8.18 1.80 -5.80
CA TYR A 93 8.95 2.76 -6.60
C TYR A 93 10.43 2.72 -6.25
N ASP A 94 10.76 2.74 -4.96
CA ASP A 94 12.15 2.68 -4.50
C ASP A 94 12.82 1.36 -4.89
N TYR A 95 12.09 0.23 -4.86
CA TYR A 95 12.60 -1.03 -5.35
C TYR A 95 12.84 -0.99 -6.86
N VAL A 96 11.87 -0.54 -7.65
CA VAL A 96 11.96 -0.54 -9.12
C VAL A 96 13.05 0.41 -9.62
N VAL A 97 13.07 1.63 -9.08
CA VAL A 97 13.94 2.72 -9.62
C VAL A 97 15.30 2.75 -8.94
N ASN A 98 15.36 2.52 -7.64
CA ASN A 98 16.57 2.67 -6.83
C ASN A 98 17.17 1.33 -6.39
N GLY A 99 16.52 0.20 -6.66
CA GLY A 99 16.98 -1.12 -6.23
C GLY A 99 16.94 -1.30 -4.71
N ALA A 100 16.05 -0.58 -4.01
CA ALA A 100 15.95 -0.64 -2.56
C ALA A 100 15.54 -2.04 -2.06
N ALA A 101 16.06 -2.44 -0.89
CA ALA A 101 15.61 -3.64 -0.21
C ALA A 101 14.15 -3.47 0.27
N VAL A 102 13.41 -4.57 0.26
CA VAL A 102 12.02 -4.64 0.71
C VAL A 102 11.86 -5.75 1.76
N PRO A 103 10.79 -5.76 2.58
CA PRO A 103 10.46 -6.89 3.43
C PRO A 103 10.43 -8.22 2.66
N GLU A 104 10.79 -9.31 3.31
CA GLU A 104 10.68 -10.66 2.72
C GLU A 104 9.23 -10.98 2.29
N LYS A 105 9.05 -11.80 1.25
CA LYS A 105 7.74 -12.11 0.65
C LYS A 105 6.92 -10.85 0.31
N PRO A 106 7.48 -9.91 -0.46
CA PRO A 106 6.79 -8.70 -0.85
C PRO A 106 5.64 -8.99 -1.83
N VAL A 107 4.58 -8.23 -1.72
CA VAL A 107 3.46 -8.20 -2.67
C VAL A 107 2.88 -6.78 -2.69
N VAL A 108 2.29 -6.36 -3.80
CA VAL A 108 1.56 -5.07 -3.86
C VAL A 108 0.10 -5.35 -4.16
N LEU A 109 -0.81 -4.71 -3.43
CA LEU A 109 -2.25 -4.83 -3.61
C LEU A 109 -2.80 -3.59 -4.30
N THR A 110 -3.31 -3.73 -5.52
CA THR A 110 -3.94 -2.64 -6.27
C THR A 110 -5.39 -2.98 -6.62
N PHE A 111 -6.26 -1.99 -6.51
CA PHE A 111 -7.70 -2.07 -6.79
C PHE A 111 -8.06 -0.94 -7.75
N ASP A 112 -8.54 -1.29 -8.93
CA ASP A 112 -8.86 -0.33 -9.96
C ASP A 112 -10.33 0.09 -9.91
N ASP A 113 -10.65 1.24 -10.52
CA ASP A 113 -12.00 1.79 -10.74
C ASP A 113 -12.74 2.36 -9.52
N GLY A 114 -12.34 2.03 -8.29
CA GLY A 114 -13.02 2.51 -7.09
C GLY A 114 -14.48 2.03 -6.97
N TYR A 115 -14.74 0.74 -7.14
CA TYR A 115 -16.06 0.13 -6.93
C TYR A 115 -16.49 0.21 -5.45
N ALA A 116 -17.81 0.17 -5.20
CA ALA A 116 -18.36 0.30 -3.84
C ALA A 116 -17.90 -0.80 -2.87
N ASP A 117 -17.62 -1.99 -3.38
CA ASP A 117 -17.09 -3.13 -2.63
C ASP A 117 -15.65 -2.88 -2.12
N THR A 118 -14.92 -1.97 -2.73
CA THR A 118 -13.61 -1.53 -2.19
C THR A 118 -13.77 -0.91 -0.80
N TYR A 119 -14.85 -0.18 -0.54
CA TYR A 119 -15.12 0.35 0.79
C TYR A 119 -15.76 -0.68 1.72
N SER A 120 -16.74 -1.46 1.22
CA SER A 120 -17.53 -2.34 2.09
C SER A 120 -16.87 -3.69 2.40
N ILE A 121 -15.94 -4.16 1.54
CA ILE A 121 -15.29 -5.47 1.68
C ILE A 121 -13.76 -5.33 1.80
N VAL A 122 -13.11 -4.64 0.87
CA VAL A 122 -11.65 -4.56 0.83
C VAL A 122 -11.10 -3.77 2.02
N TYR A 123 -11.56 -2.54 2.21
CA TYR A 123 -11.04 -1.65 3.25
C TYR A 123 -11.10 -2.24 4.67
N PRO A 124 -12.22 -2.82 5.15
CA PRO A 124 -12.26 -3.45 6.46
C PRO A 124 -11.24 -4.57 6.63
N LEU A 125 -11.02 -5.37 5.57
CA LEU A 125 -10.08 -6.49 5.61
C LEU A 125 -8.62 -6.01 5.60
N MET A 126 -8.30 -4.98 4.82
CA MET A 126 -6.97 -4.35 4.85
C MET A 126 -6.66 -3.79 6.24
N LYS A 127 -7.63 -3.13 6.87
CA LYS A 127 -7.50 -2.60 8.23
C LYS A 127 -7.31 -3.71 9.27
N GLU A 128 -8.09 -4.78 9.18
CA GLU A 128 -7.99 -5.95 10.08
C GLU A 128 -6.61 -6.61 10.01
N TYR A 129 -6.05 -6.77 8.81
CA TYR A 129 -4.77 -7.44 8.62
C TYR A 129 -3.56 -6.50 8.70
N GLY A 130 -3.78 -5.19 8.71
CA GLY A 130 -2.72 -4.19 8.67
C GLY A 130 -2.00 -4.17 7.32
N PHE A 131 -2.72 -4.43 6.23
CA PHE A 131 -2.19 -4.50 4.89
C PHE A 131 -2.22 -3.13 4.20
N ALA A 132 -1.11 -2.75 3.57
CA ALA A 132 -1.08 -1.63 2.64
C ALA A 132 -1.84 -2.01 1.36
N ALA A 133 -2.59 -1.06 0.81
CA ALA A 133 -3.27 -1.22 -0.47
C ALA A 133 -3.41 0.14 -1.19
N THR A 134 -3.50 0.09 -2.52
CA THR A 134 -3.71 1.28 -3.37
C THR A 134 -4.99 1.11 -4.17
N VAL A 135 -5.83 2.14 -4.14
CA VAL A 135 -7.06 2.21 -4.92
C VAL A 135 -6.90 3.29 -5.98
N PHE A 136 -6.93 2.90 -7.24
CA PHE A 136 -6.92 3.82 -8.38
C PHE A 136 -8.35 4.20 -8.73
N VAL A 137 -8.67 5.49 -8.61
CA VAL A 137 -10.03 6.00 -8.80
C VAL A 137 -10.15 6.96 -9.98
N ASN A 138 -11.34 6.98 -10.57
CA ASN A 138 -11.73 7.97 -11.56
C ASN A 138 -12.58 9.05 -10.85
N PRO A 139 -12.07 10.25 -10.57
CA PRO A 139 -12.82 11.30 -9.89
C PRO A 139 -14.15 11.66 -10.59
N GLY A 140 -14.24 11.49 -11.91
CA GLY A 140 -15.49 11.70 -12.67
C GLY A 140 -16.62 10.71 -12.33
N ASP A 141 -16.28 9.55 -11.75
CA ASP A 141 -17.24 8.51 -11.35
C ASP A 141 -17.57 8.53 -9.85
N VAL A 142 -16.89 9.39 -9.06
CA VAL A 142 -17.18 9.53 -7.63
C VAL A 142 -18.57 10.07 -7.41
N GLY A 143 -19.32 9.40 -6.54
CA GLY A 143 -20.74 9.60 -6.31
C GLY A 143 -21.62 8.54 -6.97
N THR A 144 -21.13 7.80 -7.96
CA THR A 144 -21.82 6.63 -8.55
C THR A 144 -21.29 5.30 -8.01
N ARG A 145 -20.02 5.24 -7.65
CA ARG A 145 -19.33 4.05 -7.10
C ARG A 145 -18.99 4.27 -5.62
N LEU A 146 -17.94 5.03 -5.34
CA LEU A 146 -17.56 5.48 -3.99
C LEU A 146 -17.97 6.94 -3.79
N THR A 147 -18.16 7.36 -2.53
CA THR A 147 -18.31 8.79 -2.19
C THR A 147 -16.98 9.40 -1.77
N TRP A 148 -16.88 10.73 -1.80
CA TRP A 148 -15.69 11.44 -1.32
C TRP A 148 -15.42 11.21 0.17
N GLU A 149 -16.49 11.04 0.97
CA GLU A 149 -16.41 10.75 2.40
C GLU A 149 -15.80 9.36 2.64
N GLN A 150 -16.21 8.35 1.86
CA GLN A 150 -15.65 7.00 1.91
C GLN A 150 -14.18 6.99 1.51
N LEU A 151 -13.83 7.66 0.42
CA LEU A 151 -12.44 7.79 -0.04
C LEU A 151 -11.58 8.52 1.01
N LYS A 152 -12.12 9.56 1.65
CA LYS A 152 -11.44 10.27 2.73
C LYS A 152 -11.19 9.37 3.94
N GLU A 153 -12.20 8.61 4.36
CA GLU A 153 -12.06 7.66 5.48
C GLU A 153 -11.00 6.60 5.18
N MET A 154 -11.03 6.00 4.00
CA MET A 154 -10.04 5.01 3.57
C MET A 154 -8.63 5.60 3.60
N LYS A 155 -8.43 6.79 3.03
CA LYS A 155 -7.16 7.52 3.02
C LYS A 155 -6.65 7.80 4.43
N ASP A 156 -7.51 8.33 5.31
CA ASP A 156 -7.16 8.68 6.68
C ASP A 156 -6.82 7.44 7.55
N ASN A 157 -7.17 6.24 7.08
CA ASN A 157 -6.84 4.96 7.70
C ASN A 157 -5.79 4.13 6.91
N GLY A 158 -4.98 4.78 6.07
CA GLY A 158 -3.79 4.17 5.49
C GLY A 158 -3.95 3.52 4.12
N ILE A 159 -5.13 3.63 3.48
CA ILE A 159 -5.29 3.22 2.08
C ILE A 159 -4.79 4.34 1.16
N THR A 160 -3.91 4.02 0.24
CA THR A 160 -3.47 4.97 -0.79
C THR A 160 -4.58 5.15 -1.82
N ILE A 161 -5.08 6.38 -1.97
CA ILE A 161 -6.01 6.75 -3.05
C ILE A 161 -5.23 7.41 -4.17
N SER A 162 -5.33 6.88 -5.38
CA SER A 162 -4.50 7.32 -6.49
C SER A 162 -5.28 7.47 -7.81
N ASN A 163 -4.58 7.90 -8.84
CA ASN A 163 -5.13 8.44 -10.08
C ASN A 163 -5.34 7.35 -11.14
N HIS A 164 -6.59 7.20 -11.61
CA HIS A 164 -6.97 6.34 -12.74
C HIS A 164 -7.48 7.14 -13.96
N GLY A 165 -7.04 8.41 -14.09
CA GLY A 165 -7.65 9.38 -15.01
C GLY A 165 -8.92 9.99 -14.43
N PHE A 166 -9.29 11.19 -14.90
CA PHE A 166 -10.54 11.82 -14.46
C PHE A 166 -11.77 11.06 -14.99
N GLN A 167 -11.69 10.61 -16.23
CA GLN A 167 -12.66 9.73 -16.86
C GLN A 167 -11.95 8.43 -17.27
N HIS A 168 -12.65 7.31 -17.16
CA HIS A 168 -12.18 5.99 -17.59
C HIS A 168 -12.27 5.85 -19.10
N VAL A 169 -11.25 6.35 -19.83
CA VAL A 169 -11.18 6.38 -21.29
C VAL A 169 -9.94 5.69 -21.82
N GLU A 170 -10.01 5.19 -23.05
CA GLU A 170 -8.86 4.63 -23.77
C GLU A 170 -7.83 5.72 -24.06
N MET A 171 -6.74 5.76 -23.28
CA MET A 171 -5.71 6.79 -23.37
C MET A 171 -5.01 6.80 -24.73
N GLY A 172 -4.86 5.63 -25.35
CA GLY A 172 -4.23 5.47 -26.67
C GLY A 172 -5.01 6.12 -27.80
N GLN A 173 -6.30 6.39 -27.63
CA GLN A 173 -7.14 7.07 -28.61
C GLN A 173 -7.06 8.61 -28.50
N LEU A 174 -6.41 9.11 -27.44
CA LEU A 174 -6.34 10.55 -27.17
C LEU A 174 -5.04 11.16 -27.69
N SER A 175 -5.10 12.46 -28.05
CA SER A 175 -3.90 13.25 -28.23
C SER A 175 -3.10 13.39 -26.93
N LYS A 176 -1.80 13.65 -27.00
CA LYS A 176 -0.96 13.89 -25.81
C LYS A 176 -1.58 14.95 -24.87
N ALA A 177 -2.06 16.06 -25.43
CA ALA A 177 -2.68 17.13 -24.64
C ALA A 177 -3.92 16.66 -23.89
N ALA A 178 -4.80 15.87 -24.54
CA ALA A 178 -6.00 15.32 -23.92
C ALA A 178 -5.68 14.26 -22.85
N GLN A 179 -4.63 13.46 -23.05
CA GLN A 179 -4.12 12.53 -22.05
C GLN A 179 -3.64 13.29 -20.80
N MET A 180 -2.83 14.33 -20.98
CA MET A 180 -2.35 15.17 -19.86
C MET A 180 -3.52 15.84 -19.14
N GLU A 181 -4.49 16.39 -19.85
CA GLU A 181 -5.69 17.00 -19.28
C GLU A 181 -6.46 16.00 -18.39
N ASN A 182 -6.67 14.77 -18.87
CA ASN A 182 -7.37 13.72 -18.12
C ASN A 182 -6.63 13.36 -16.83
N ILE A 183 -5.30 13.23 -16.86
CA ILE A 183 -4.46 12.94 -15.69
C ILE A 183 -4.49 14.11 -14.70
N GLN A 184 -4.21 15.34 -15.18
CA GLN A 184 -4.10 16.52 -14.33
C GLN A 184 -5.42 16.92 -13.69
N LYS A 185 -6.54 16.76 -14.41
CA LYS A 185 -7.88 16.99 -13.88
C LYS A 185 -8.21 16.02 -12.74
N ALA A 186 -7.78 14.77 -12.84
CA ALA A 186 -7.91 13.81 -11.75
C ALA A 186 -7.06 14.21 -10.55
N GLN A 187 -5.79 14.57 -10.75
CA GLN A 187 -4.92 15.06 -9.67
C GLN A 187 -5.52 16.27 -8.95
N GLN A 188 -6.04 17.24 -9.70
CA GLN A 188 -6.70 18.43 -9.13
C GLN A 188 -7.92 18.05 -8.29
N ALA A 189 -8.77 17.14 -8.78
CA ALA A 189 -9.94 16.69 -8.03
C ALA A 189 -9.55 15.97 -6.72
N LEU A 190 -8.52 15.12 -6.75
CA LEU A 190 -8.00 14.44 -5.57
C LEU A 190 -7.37 15.44 -4.56
N ALA A 191 -6.69 16.46 -5.06
CA ALA A 191 -6.15 17.53 -4.21
C ALA A 191 -7.29 18.35 -3.55
N ASP A 192 -8.28 18.79 -4.32
CA ASP A 192 -9.38 19.61 -3.82
C ASP A 192 -10.28 18.89 -2.83
N LYS A 193 -10.55 17.60 -3.07
CA LYS A 193 -11.52 16.82 -2.29
C LYS A 193 -10.89 16.05 -1.12
N LEU A 194 -9.66 15.56 -1.28
CA LEU A 194 -9.00 14.71 -0.32
C LEU A 194 -7.71 15.29 0.27
N GLY A 195 -7.28 16.47 -0.22
CA GLY A 195 -6.01 17.08 0.19
C GLY A 195 -4.77 16.33 -0.30
N ILE A 196 -4.91 15.50 -1.34
CA ILE A 196 -3.80 14.72 -1.93
C ILE A 196 -3.10 15.61 -2.95
N THR A 197 -2.11 16.39 -2.51
CA THR A 197 -1.37 17.34 -3.35
C THR A 197 -0.15 16.72 -4.05
N ASP A 198 0.39 15.61 -3.53
CA ASP A 198 1.41 14.78 -4.18
C ASP A 198 0.80 13.42 -4.48
N ASN A 199 0.49 13.16 -5.75
CA ASN A 199 -0.08 11.91 -6.23
C ASN A 199 0.70 11.43 -7.46
N PRO A 200 1.88 10.84 -7.25
CA PRO A 200 2.78 10.47 -8.33
C PRO A 200 2.47 9.11 -8.96
N TRP A 201 1.40 8.43 -8.55
CA TRP A 201 1.03 7.11 -9.03
C TRP A 201 -0.17 7.17 -9.97
N PHE A 202 -0.10 6.38 -11.03
CA PHE A 202 -1.14 6.32 -12.06
C PHE A 202 -1.42 4.88 -12.48
N CYS A 203 -2.64 4.60 -12.88
CA CYS A 203 -3.01 3.37 -13.57
C CYS A 203 -3.71 3.74 -14.89
N TYR A 204 -3.27 3.12 -15.99
CA TYR A 204 -3.88 3.38 -17.30
C TYR A 204 -5.24 2.69 -17.40
N PRO A 205 -6.35 3.43 -17.65
CA PRO A 205 -7.63 2.81 -17.98
C PRO A 205 -7.48 1.85 -19.16
N TYR A 206 -8.02 0.65 -19.04
CA TYR A 206 -7.89 -0.44 -20.02
C TYR A 206 -6.45 -0.89 -20.31
N GLY A 207 -5.44 -0.35 -19.62
CA GLY A 207 -4.03 -0.51 -19.99
C GLY A 207 -3.67 0.08 -21.35
N ASP A 208 -4.57 0.91 -21.93
CA ASP A 208 -4.46 1.42 -23.30
C ASP A 208 -3.44 2.56 -23.40
N LYS A 209 -2.54 2.47 -24.39
CA LYS A 209 -1.40 3.37 -24.57
C LYS A 209 -1.10 3.57 -26.06
N ASN A 210 -0.64 4.77 -26.39
CA ASN A 210 0.01 5.06 -27.68
C ASN A 210 1.46 5.57 -27.47
N LYS A 211 2.13 5.94 -28.54
CA LYS A 211 3.55 6.41 -28.50
C LYS A 211 3.77 7.67 -27.66
N ASP A 212 2.73 8.46 -27.39
CA ASP A 212 2.82 9.72 -26.66
C ASP A 212 2.47 9.55 -25.17
N THR A 213 1.90 8.39 -24.78
CA THR A 213 1.31 8.18 -23.45
C THR A 213 2.35 8.26 -22.31
N ASP A 214 3.52 7.62 -22.46
CA ASP A 214 4.56 7.67 -21.42
C ASP A 214 5.06 9.10 -21.20
N ALA A 215 5.22 9.86 -22.29
CA ALA A 215 5.61 11.27 -22.20
C ALA A 215 4.51 12.13 -21.58
N ALA A 216 3.24 11.92 -21.94
CA ALA A 216 2.11 12.62 -21.35
C ALA A 216 1.99 12.37 -19.85
N THR A 217 2.16 11.10 -19.43
CA THR A 217 2.14 10.67 -18.03
C THR A 217 3.27 11.32 -17.23
N LYS A 218 4.50 11.28 -17.75
CA LYS A 218 5.68 11.93 -17.16
C LYS A 218 5.51 13.45 -17.04
N ASP A 219 5.08 14.11 -18.12
CA ASP A 219 4.91 15.57 -18.16
C ASP A 219 3.75 16.03 -17.23
N SER A 220 2.86 15.13 -16.84
CA SER A 220 1.82 15.37 -15.84
C SER A 220 2.32 15.20 -14.39
N GLY A 221 3.62 14.95 -14.16
CA GLY A 221 4.21 14.80 -12.82
C GLY A 221 4.05 13.40 -12.21
N ILE A 222 3.59 12.43 -12.97
CA ILE A 222 3.53 11.03 -12.52
C ILE A 222 4.94 10.44 -12.48
N LYS A 223 5.29 9.70 -11.44
CA LYS A 223 6.58 9.02 -11.27
C LYS A 223 6.51 7.55 -11.68
N MET A 224 5.37 6.89 -11.43
CA MET A 224 5.19 5.49 -11.78
C MET A 224 3.76 5.20 -12.21
N ALA A 225 3.61 4.35 -13.24
CA ALA A 225 2.32 4.00 -13.82
C ALA A 225 2.16 2.49 -14.05
N MET A 226 0.98 1.98 -13.68
CA MET A 226 0.61 0.58 -13.75
C MET A 226 0.03 0.24 -15.11
N ALA A 227 0.57 -0.79 -15.75
CA ALA A 227 0.03 -1.39 -16.96
C ALA A 227 -1.05 -2.44 -16.64
N MET A 228 -1.74 -2.92 -17.67
CA MET A 228 -2.66 -4.06 -17.61
C MET A 228 -2.07 -5.32 -18.27
N LYS A 229 -0.75 -5.36 -18.38
CA LYS A 229 -0.03 -6.50 -18.95
C LYS A 229 0.49 -7.40 -17.82
N SER A 230 0.34 -8.72 -18.01
CA SER A 230 0.77 -9.74 -17.04
C SER A 230 2.28 -9.76 -16.84
N GLY A 231 2.71 -9.91 -15.58
CA GLY A 231 4.10 -10.04 -15.15
C GLY A 231 4.34 -9.47 -13.75
N TRP A 232 5.58 -9.61 -13.28
CA TRP A 232 6.04 -9.02 -12.03
C TRP A 232 6.80 -7.71 -12.29
N ALA A 233 6.97 -6.92 -11.26
CA ALA A 233 7.80 -5.71 -11.30
C ALA A 233 9.25 -6.01 -10.90
N HIS A 234 10.23 -5.44 -11.61
CA HIS A 234 11.65 -5.68 -11.39
C HIS A 234 12.42 -4.37 -11.18
N THR A 235 13.55 -4.48 -10.52
CA THR A 235 14.51 -3.36 -10.48
C THR A 235 15.00 -3.03 -11.90
N GLY A 236 14.90 -1.75 -12.28
CA GLY A 236 15.29 -1.27 -13.61
C GLY A 236 14.17 -1.31 -14.65
N ASP A 237 12.97 -1.75 -14.33
CA ASP A 237 11.81 -1.65 -15.22
C ASP A 237 11.50 -0.20 -15.58
N ASN A 238 10.87 -0.01 -16.74
CA ASN A 238 10.32 1.29 -17.11
C ASN A 238 9.22 1.68 -16.12
N PRO A 239 9.39 2.73 -15.28
CA PRO A 239 8.42 3.10 -14.28
C PRO A 239 7.05 3.49 -14.86
N TYR A 240 6.97 3.82 -16.15
CA TYR A 240 5.70 4.10 -16.83
C TYR A 240 5.04 2.87 -17.46
N ASN A 241 5.49 1.66 -17.10
CA ASN A 241 4.96 0.41 -17.64
C ASN A 241 5.13 -0.75 -16.65
N ILE A 242 4.75 -0.57 -15.39
CA ILE A 242 4.84 -1.61 -14.37
C ILE A 242 3.83 -2.71 -14.67
N LEU A 243 4.34 -3.93 -14.82
CA LEU A 243 3.51 -5.11 -15.06
C LEU A 243 2.75 -5.50 -13.80
N ARG A 244 1.59 -6.12 -13.97
CA ARG A 244 0.75 -6.56 -12.86
C ARG A 244 0.26 -7.98 -13.05
N VAL A 245 -0.08 -8.62 -11.95
CA VAL A 245 -0.70 -9.94 -11.90
C VAL A 245 -2.22 -9.78 -11.87
N TRP A 246 -2.90 -10.21 -12.93
CA TRP A 246 -4.36 -10.21 -12.98
C TRP A 246 -4.94 -11.15 -11.91
N VAL A 247 -5.94 -10.68 -11.16
CA VAL A 247 -6.70 -11.48 -10.20
C VAL A 247 -8.19 -11.25 -10.42
N GLY A 248 -8.81 -12.18 -11.15
CA GLY A 248 -10.23 -12.15 -11.48
C GLY A 248 -10.93 -13.47 -11.15
N ASN A 249 -12.10 -13.69 -11.74
CA ASN A 249 -13.00 -14.79 -11.42
C ASN A 249 -12.39 -16.20 -11.61
N ALA A 250 -11.51 -16.37 -12.59
CA ALA A 250 -10.87 -17.65 -12.88
C ALA A 250 -9.71 -18.00 -11.94
N VAL A 251 -9.22 -17.06 -11.10
CA VAL A 251 -8.04 -17.24 -10.24
C VAL A 251 -8.44 -17.82 -8.89
N ASP A 252 -8.53 -19.17 -8.80
CA ASP A 252 -8.72 -19.86 -7.53
C ASP A 252 -7.48 -19.76 -6.62
N ILE A 253 -7.56 -20.31 -5.41
CA ILE A 253 -6.48 -20.20 -4.42
C ILE A 253 -5.18 -20.85 -4.89
N LYS A 254 -5.24 -21.94 -5.65
CA LYS A 254 -4.06 -22.62 -6.18
C LYS A 254 -3.36 -21.78 -7.25
N HIS A 255 -4.13 -21.25 -8.19
CA HIS A 255 -3.58 -20.35 -9.22
C HIS A 255 -3.12 -19.01 -8.62
N PHE A 256 -3.77 -18.54 -7.56
CA PHE A 256 -3.30 -17.38 -6.81
C PHE A 256 -1.93 -17.62 -6.18
N GLU A 257 -1.76 -18.75 -5.46
CA GLU A 257 -0.48 -19.14 -4.87
C GLU A 257 0.62 -19.23 -5.94
N GLU A 258 0.34 -19.86 -7.08
CA GLU A 258 1.27 -19.94 -8.21
C GLU A 258 1.70 -18.55 -8.68
N ARG A 259 0.73 -17.62 -8.92
CA ARG A 259 0.97 -16.28 -9.45
C ARG A 259 1.79 -15.37 -8.54
N ILE A 260 1.80 -15.63 -7.23
CA ILE A 260 2.56 -14.83 -6.26
C ILE A 260 3.87 -15.49 -5.82
N SER A 261 4.11 -16.74 -6.20
CA SER A 261 5.31 -17.51 -5.85
C SER A 261 6.29 -17.70 -7.01
N THR A 262 5.83 -17.58 -8.25
CA THR A 262 6.67 -17.67 -9.46
C THR A 262 6.22 -16.69 -10.54
N GLU A 263 7.19 -16.18 -11.32
CA GLU A 263 6.93 -15.32 -12.47
C GLU A 263 6.44 -16.10 -13.70
N HIS A 264 6.67 -17.41 -13.71
CA HIS A 264 6.31 -18.33 -14.82
C HIS A 264 5.00 -19.06 -14.49
N TYR A 265 3.96 -18.30 -14.15
CA TYR A 265 2.63 -18.85 -13.93
C TYR A 265 1.85 -19.02 -15.24
N SER A 266 0.91 -19.97 -15.23
CA SER A 266 0.05 -20.23 -16.40
C SER A 266 -0.98 -19.10 -16.58
N ASP A 267 -1.19 -18.67 -17.82
CA ASP A 267 -2.37 -17.88 -18.20
C ASP A 267 -3.61 -18.78 -18.13
N LEU A 268 -4.70 -18.27 -17.52
CA LEU A 268 -5.98 -18.98 -17.37
C LEU A 268 -6.91 -18.63 -18.52
#